data_61a3ff12a8c0a1ddfb27be5f611a79ca
#
_entry.id   61a3ff12a8c0a1ddfb27be5f611a79ca
#
_cell.length_a   1.000
_cell.length_b   1.000
_cell.length_c   1.000
_cell.angle_alpha   90.00
_cell.angle_beta   90.00
_cell.angle_gamma   90.00
#
_symmetry.space_group_name_H-M   'P 1'
#
loop_
_entity.id
_entity.type
_entity.pdbx_description
1 polymer ?
#
loop_
_entity_poly.entity_id
_entity_poly.type
_entity_poly.pdbx_seq_one_letter_code
_entity_poly.pdbx_strand_id
1 'polypeptide(L)'
;MTEQDFRIEHDTMGEVRVPVSALYSAQTQRAVENFPISGSGLEPAQIVALARIKRAAALVNKELGIVDGAIADAIVFAADQLIAGEHHDQFPVDTYQTGSGTSSNMNINEVLATLASTKLGSAVHPNDHVNASQSSNDVFPTSVHVAVTGALVNDLIPALDHLAISLEKKAKLWATAVKSGRTHLMDATPVTLGQEFGGYARQVRLGIERIESALPRVAEVPLGGTAVGTGINMPAAFSQKVIAIVSETSGLPITEALDHFEAQGARDGLVEASGALRTIAVSLTKICNDLRWMGSGPNTGLGELHIPDLQPGSSIMPGKVNPVIPEAVIMVGARVIGNDATIAWAGATGAFELNVAIPVMGTALLESIRLLSNSTRLLADKTVDGLEANLERAKKFAEASPSIVTPLNKIIGYEAAAKVAKYSVAEGLTVREAVIALGFVERGEVTEQQLDTALDVLSMTHPS
;
A
#
# COMPACT_ATOMS: atom_id res chain seq x y z
N MET A 1 -2.25 -40.91 6.44
CA MET A 1 -3.71 -40.73 6.59
C MET A 1 -4.37 -42.07 6.28
N THR A 2 -5.21 -42.55 7.14
CA THR A 2 -5.93 -43.84 7.01
C THR A 2 -7.16 -43.68 6.11
N GLU A 3 -7.77 -44.78 5.62
CA GLU A 3 -9.02 -44.70 4.84
C GLU A 3 -10.18 -44.02 5.58
N GLN A 4 -10.14 -44.01 6.91
CA GLN A 4 -11.15 -43.39 7.81
C GLN A 4 -11.04 -41.84 7.85
N ASP A 5 -9.97 -41.25 7.29
CA ASP A 5 -9.74 -39.81 7.31
C ASP A 5 -10.44 -39.04 6.16
N PHE A 6 -11.13 -39.78 5.24
CA PHE A 6 -11.76 -39.22 4.05
C PHE A 6 -13.23 -39.65 3.94
N ARG A 7 -14.05 -38.75 3.41
CA ARG A 7 -15.40 -39.04 2.91
C ARG A 7 -15.43 -39.00 1.38
N ILE A 8 -16.38 -39.69 0.76
CA ILE A 8 -16.58 -39.63 -0.68
C ILE A 8 -17.64 -38.56 -0.96
N GLU A 9 -17.27 -37.62 -1.82
CA GLU A 9 -18.13 -36.58 -2.36
C GLU A 9 -18.26 -36.76 -3.86
N HIS A 10 -19.27 -36.13 -4.48
CA HIS A 10 -19.55 -36.24 -5.92
C HIS A 10 -19.71 -34.87 -6.56
N ASP A 11 -19.21 -34.75 -7.77
CA ASP A 11 -19.54 -33.69 -8.70
C ASP A 11 -19.90 -34.25 -10.09
N THR A 12 -20.06 -33.41 -11.11
CA THR A 12 -20.40 -33.82 -12.47
C THR A 12 -19.32 -34.68 -13.16
N MET A 13 -18.10 -34.74 -12.58
CA MET A 13 -16.99 -35.54 -13.09
C MET A 13 -16.83 -36.88 -12.35
N GLY A 14 -17.60 -37.14 -11.28
CA GLY A 14 -17.59 -38.39 -10.52
C GLY A 14 -17.14 -38.23 -9.07
N GLU A 15 -16.67 -39.31 -8.44
CA GLU A 15 -16.27 -39.38 -7.04
C GLU A 15 -14.95 -38.67 -6.74
N VAL A 16 -14.88 -38.04 -5.57
CA VAL A 16 -13.67 -37.40 -5.01
C VAL A 16 -13.56 -37.71 -3.52
N ARG A 17 -12.34 -37.98 -3.06
CA ARG A 17 -12.03 -38.19 -1.65
C ARG A 17 -11.74 -36.85 -1.00
N VAL A 18 -12.57 -36.42 -0.07
CA VAL A 18 -12.44 -35.15 0.65
C VAL A 18 -12.13 -35.45 2.13
N PRO A 19 -11.20 -34.72 2.78
CA PRO A 19 -10.94 -34.90 4.22
C PRO A 19 -12.23 -34.79 5.04
N VAL A 20 -12.45 -35.65 6.01
CA VAL A 20 -13.67 -35.64 6.84
C VAL A 20 -13.84 -34.32 7.59
N SER A 21 -12.72 -33.68 7.98
CA SER A 21 -12.71 -32.39 8.69
C SER A 21 -12.96 -31.17 7.79
N ALA A 22 -12.91 -31.34 6.46
CA ALA A 22 -13.10 -30.24 5.52
C ALA A 22 -14.58 -29.83 5.45
N LEU A 23 -14.83 -28.52 5.47
CA LEU A 23 -16.17 -27.95 5.20
C LEU A 23 -16.45 -27.80 3.70
N TYR A 24 -15.41 -27.79 2.88
CA TYR A 24 -15.53 -27.81 1.42
C TYR A 24 -15.81 -29.21 0.89
N SER A 25 -16.17 -29.31 -0.40
CA SER A 25 -16.60 -30.55 -1.05
C SER A 25 -15.78 -30.87 -2.33
N ALA A 26 -16.38 -31.56 -3.30
CA ALA A 26 -15.71 -32.18 -4.45
C ALA A 26 -14.98 -31.18 -5.35
N GLN A 27 -15.59 -30.04 -5.70
CA GLN A 27 -14.98 -29.10 -6.65
C GLN A 27 -13.75 -28.40 -6.04
N THR A 28 -13.81 -28.05 -4.75
CA THR A 28 -12.66 -27.51 -4.04
C THR A 28 -11.54 -28.53 -3.93
N GLN A 29 -11.83 -29.77 -3.59
CA GLN A 29 -10.81 -30.81 -3.49
C GLN A 29 -10.07 -31.02 -4.82
N ARG A 30 -10.81 -31.06 -5.95
CA ARG A 30 -10.17 -31.12 -7.27
C ARG A 30 -9.27 -29.92 -7.54
N ALA A 31 -9.67 -28.71 -7.13
CA ALA A 31 -8.85 -27.53 -7.29
C ALA A 31 -7.55 -27.62 -6.46
N VAL A 32 -7.63 -28.11 -5.23
CA VAL A 32 -6.46 -28.36 -4.37
C VAL A 32 -5.50 -29.37 -5.02
N GLU A 33 -6.03 -30.43 -5.62
CA GLU A 33 -5.21 -31.45 -6.30
C GLU A 33 -4.62 -30.95 -7.63
N ASN A 34 -5.34 -30.07 -8.35
CA ASN A 34 -4.91 -29.56 -9.65
C ASN A 34 -3.88 -28.43 -9.56
N PHE A 35 -3.87 -27.66 -8.48
CA PHE A 35 -3.08 -26.42 -8.37
C PHE A 35 -2.13 -26.38 -7.16
N PRO A 36 -1.28 -27.40 -6.91
CA PRO A 36 -0.28 -27.34 -5.84
C PRO A 36 0.94 -26.53 -6.29
N ILE A 37 0.81 -25.19 -6.36
CA ILE A 37 1.80 -24.30 -7.02
C ILE A 37 2.58 -23.47 -6.00
N SER A 38 1.90 -22.59 -5.25
CA SER A 38 2.57 -21.69 -4.31
C SER A 38 2.39 -22.08 -2.84
N GLY A 39 1.37 -22.83 -2.52
CA GLY A 39 0.94 -23.14 -1.17
C GLY A 39 0.31 -21.95 -0.45
N SER A 40 -0.04 -20.87 -1.16
CA SER A 40 -0.68 -19.69 -0.62
C SER A 40 -2.09 -19.52 -1.20
N GLY A 41 -3.09 -19.38 -0.33
CA GLY A 41 -4.48 -19.16 -0.72
C GLY A 41 -4.85 -17.69 -0.81
N LEU A 42 -6.18 -17.43 -0.77
CA LEU A 42 -6.71 -16.07 -0.78
C LEU A 42 -6.33 -15.30 0.50
N GLU A 43 -6.11 -14.01 0.35
CA GLU A 43 -5.98 -13.11 1.51
C GLU A 43 -7.29 -13.09 2.34
N PRO A 44 -7.22 -13.08 3.68
CA PRO A 44 -8.40 -13.08 4.56
C PRO A 44 -9.43 -12.00 4.22
N ALA A 45 -8.97 -10.80 3.83
CA ALA A 45 -9.84 -9.70 3.42
C ALA A 45 -10.72 -10.06 2.22
N GLN A 46 -10.24 -10.88 1.28
CA GLN A 46 -11.00 -11.33 0.13
C GLN A 46 -12.01 -12.41 0.50
N ILE A 47 -11.69 -13.31 1.46
CA ILE A 47 -12.65 -14.28 1.99
C ILE A 47 -13.83 -13.55 2.64
N VAL A 48 -13.54 -12.53 3.46
CA VAL A 48 -14.57 -11.68 4.09
C VAL A 48 -15.41 -10.97 3.03
N ALA A 49 -14.80 -10.42 1.98
CA ALA A 49 -15.53 -9.76 0.89
C ALA A 49 -16.46 -10.74 0.14
N LEU A 50 -15.98 -11.94 -0.19
CA LEU A 50 -16.82 -13.02 -0.77
C LEU A 50 -17.99 -13.35 0.14
N ALA A 51 -17.75 -13.53 1.45
CA ALA A 51 -18.79 -13.84 2.42
C ALA A 51 -19.84 -12.72 2.52
N ARG A 52 -19.43 -11.44 2.48
CA ARG A 52 -20.36 -10.30 2.45
C ARG A 52 -21.25 -10.30 1.19
N ILE A 53 -20.68 -10.61 0.02
CA ILE A 53 -21.44 -10.71 -1.24
C ILE A 53 -22.43 -11.87 -1.14
N LYS A 54 -22.01 -13.05 -0.69
CA LYS A 54 -22.89 -14.23 -0.56
C LYS A 54 -24.02 -13.99 0.45
N ARG A 55 -23.71 -13.33 1.58
CA ARG A 55 -24.70 -12.91 2.56
C ARG A 55 -25.76 -11.99 1.93
N ALA A 56 -25.32 -10.96 1.24
CA ALA A 56 -26.22 -10.00 0.59
C ALA A 56 -27.05 -10.67 -0.53
N ALA A 57 -26.41 -11.54 -1.32
CA ALA A 57 -27.09 -12.33 -2.36
C ALA A 57 -28.19 -13.23 -1.78
N ALA A 58 -27.94 -13.91 -0.64
CA ALA A 58 -28.95 -14.73 0.02
C ALA A 58 -30.16 -13.92 0.48
N LEU A 59 -29.91 -12.73 1.09
CA LEU A 59 -30.99 -11.82 1.50
C LEU A 59 -31.85 -11.35 0.31
N VAL A 60 -31.21 -10.96 -0.79
CA VAL A 60 -31.89 -10.49 -1.98
C VAL A 60 -32.63 -11.63 -2.69
N ASN A 61 -32.04 -12.82 -2.82
CA ASN A 61 -32.70 -13.97 -3.39
C ASN A 61 -33.92 -14.43 -2.57
N LYS A 62 -33.87 -14.30 -1.23
CA LYS A 62 -35.04 -14.48 -0.36
C LYS A 62 -36.13 -13.47 -0.67
N GLU A 63 -35.80 -12.18 -0.75
CA GLU A 63 -36.75 -11.10 -1.04
C GLU A 63 -37.43 -11.31 -2.42
N LEU A 64 -36.64 -11.74 -3.40
CA LEU A 64 -37.12 -11.97 -4.78
C LEU A 64 -37.81 -13.35 -4.97
N GLY A 65 -37.89 -14.17 -3.93
CA GLY A 65 -38.53 -15.49 -3.97
C GLY A 65 -37.75 -16.53 -4.80
N ILE A 66 -36.45 -16.32 -5.03
CA ILE A 66 -35.58 -17.25 -5.79
C ILE A 66 -35.08 -18.39 -4.88
N VAL A 67 -34.79 -18.08 -3.62
CA VAL A 67 -34.33 -19.06 -2.61
C VAL A 67 -35.30 -19.05 -1.44
N ASP A 68 -35.64 -20.23 -0.95
CA ASP A 68 -36.51 -20.39 0.22
C ASP A 68 -35.96 -19.60 1.42
N GLY A 69 -36.88 -19.01 2.20
CA GLY A 69 -36.50 -18.14 3.31
C GLY A 69 -35.65 -18.80 4.38
N ALA A 70 -35.95 -20.08 4.73
CA ALA A 70 -35.19 -20.80 5.76
C ALA A 70 -33.78 -21.16 5.26
N ILE A 71 -33.65 -21.49 3.97
CA ILE A 71 -32.35 -21.75 3.33
C ILE A 71 -31.52 -20.47 3.29
N ALA A 72 -32.12 -19.36 2.86
CA ALA A 72 -31.43 -18.06 2.80
C ALA A 72 -30.94 -17.61 4.19
N ASP A 73 -31.76 -17.74 5.22
CA ASP A 73 -31.39 -17.40 6.60
C ASP A 73 -30.25 -18.27 7.12
N ALA A 74 -30.19 -19.54 6.76
CA ALA A 74 -29.09 -20.44 7.08
C ALA A 74 -27.78 -20.06 6.36
N ILE A 75 -27.87 -19.62 5.08
CA ILE A 75 -26.71 -19.09 4.34
C ILE A 75 -26.19 -17.79 4.97
N VAL A 76 -27.09 -16.89 5.36
CA VAL A 76 -26.72 -15.65 6.06
C VAL A 76 -25.97 -15.94 7.36
N PHE A 77 -26.50 -16.88 8.18
CA PHE A 77 -25.81 -17.34 9.41
C PHE A 77 -24.41 -17.87 9.15
N ALA A 78 -24.25 -18.72 8.11
CA ALA A 78 -22.95 -19.26 7.73
C ALA A 78 -21.98 -18.16 7.24
N ALA A 79 -22.48 -17.22 6.45
CA ALA A 79 -21.68 -16.10 5.95
C ALA A 79 -21.23 -15.16 7.11
N ASP A 80 -22.06 -14.93 8.11
CA ASP A 80 -21.71 -14.13 9.28
C ASP A 80 -20.54 -14.73 10.07
N GLN A 81 -20.41 -16.06 10.14
CA GLN A 81 -19.25 -16.74 10.75
C GLN A 81 -17.95 -16.43 9.96
N LEU A 82 -17.98 -16.55 8.63
CA LEU A 82 -16.81 -16.20 7.79
C LEU A 82 -16.45 -14.72 7.90
N ILE A 83 -17.43 -13.83 7.98
CA ILE A 83 -17.20 -12.38 8.17
C ILE A 83 -16.57 -12.10 9.54
N ALA A 84 -16.90 -12.88 10.56
CA ALA A 84 -16.29 -12.81 11.89
C ALA A 84 -14.86 -13.39 11.96
N GLY A 85 -14.37 -13.99 10.88
CA GLY A 85 -13.02 -14.58 10.78
C GLY A 85 -12.96 -16.07 11.14
N GLU A 86 -14.11 -16.73 11.33
CA GLU A 86 -14.16 -18.17 11.60
C GLU A 86 -13.95 -18.96 10.30
N HIS A 87 -13.43 -20.17 10.41
CA HIS A 87 -13.27 -21.14 9.29
C HIS A 87 -12.41 -20.66 8.09
N HIS A 88 -11.54 -19.66 8.25
CA HIS A 88 -10.66 -19.19 7.18
C HIS A 88 -9.62 -20.26 6.76
N ASP A 89 -9.32 -21.22 7.60
CA ASP A 89 -8.53 -22.41 7.32
C ASP A 89 -9.17 -23.36 6.30
N GLN A 90 -10.46 -23.18 5.99
CA GLN A 90 -11.23 -23.97 5.02
C GLN A 90 -11.12 -23.47 3.57
N PHE A 91 -10.14 -22.59 3.29
CA PHE A 91 -9.89 -22.01 1.96
C PHE A 91 -8.49 -22.43 1.44
N PRO A 92 -8.27 -23.71 1.13
CA PRO A 92 -6.96 -24.24 0.75
C PRO A 92 -6.59 -24.03 -0.72
N VAL A 93 -7.48 -23.46 -1.55
CA VAL A 93 -7.24 -23.28 -2.99
C VAL A 93 -6.12 -22.28 -3.20
N ASP A 94 -5.08 -22.68 -3.98
CA ASP A 94 -3.93 -21.85 -4.29
C ASP A 94 -4.32 -20.57 -5.06
N THR A 95 -3.58 -19.49 -4.86
CA THR A 95 -3.73 -18.25 -5.64
C THR A 95 -3.63 -18.51 -7.14
N TYR A 96 -2.70 -19.38 -7.58
CA TYR A 96 -2.54 -19.79 -8.96
C TYR A 96 -3.53 -20.93 -9.28
N GLN A 97 -4.75 -20.55 -9.67
CA GLN A 97 -5.90 -21.42 -9.90
C GLN A 97 -6.57 -21.09 -11.24
N THR A 98 -7.82 -21.54 -11.43
CA THR A 98 -8.66 -21.08 -12.54
C THR A 98 -8.67 -19.56 -12.60
N GLY A 99 -8.25 -18.98 -13.73
CA GLY A 99 -7.96 -17.55 -13.85
C GLY A 99 -9.13 -16.60 -13.61
N SER A 100 -10.38 -17.08 -13.73
CA SER A 100 -11.60 -16.38 -13.33
C SER A 100 -11.88 -16.39 -11.82
N GLY A 101 -11.13 -17.17 -11.03
CA GLY A 101 -11.37 -17.40 -9.61
C GLY A 101 -12.51 -18.37 -9.31
N THR A 102 -12.98 -19.12 -10.30
CA THR A 102 -14.09 -20.09 -10.13
C THR A 102 -13.81 -21.10 -9.01
N SER A 103 -12.58 -21.59 -8.89
CA SER A 103 -12.20 -22.55 -7.85
C SER A 103 -12.45 -21.99 -6.44
N SER A 104 -12.06 -20.74 -6.19
CA SER A 104 -12.32 -20.09 -4.90
C SER A 104 -13.79 -19.69 -4.70
N ASN A 105 -14.50 -19.29 -5.77
CA ASN A 105 -15.94 -19.07 -5.68
C ASN A 105 -16.69 -20.35 -5.31
N MET A 106 -16.29 -21.50 -5.87
CA MET A 106 -16.87 -22.79 -5.48
C MET A 106 -16.47 -23.20 -4.08
N ASN A 107 -15.24 -22.90 -3.66
CA ASN A 107 -14.80 -23.15 -2.29
C ASN A 107 -15.71 -22.46 -1.26
N ILE A 108 -15.97 -21.16 -1.42
CA ILE A 108 -16.88 -20.48 -0.48
C ILE A 108 -18.31 -20.99 -0.60
N ASN A 109 -18.78 -21.33 -1.80
CA ASN A 109 -20.12 -21.91 -1.99
C ASN A 109 -20.27 -23.24 -1.23
N GLU A 110 -19.29 -24.12 -1.32
CA GLU A 110 -19.29 -25.43 -0.66
C GLU A 110 -19.19 -25.29 0.88
N VAL A 111 -18.33 -24.41 1.38
CA VAL A 111 -18.18 -24.11 2.81
C VAL A 111 -19.49 -23.58 3.38
N LEU A 112 -20.08 -22.57 2.72
CA LEU A 112 -21.36 -21.99 3.14
C LEU A 112 -22.49 -22.99 3.07
N ALA A 113 -22.55 -23.83 2.03
CA ALA A 113 -23.56 -24.88 1.89
C ALA A 113 -23.48 -25.90 3.04
N THR A 114 -22.27 -26.32 3.41
CA THR A 114 -22.04 -27.25 4.54
C THR A 114 -22.46 -26.65 5.89
N LEU A 115 -22.04 -25.43 6.17
CA LEU A 115 -22.40 -24.74 7.42
C LEU A 115 -23.93 -24.47 7.47
N ALA A 116 -24.52 -24.01 6.38
CA ALA A 116 -25.95 -23.74 6.29
C ALA A 116 -26.76 -25.05 6.41
N SER A 117 -26.33 -26.16 5.78
CA SER A 117 -26.98 -27.47 5.93
C SER A 117 -26.96 -27.95 7.37
N THR A 118 -25.83 -27.79 8.06
CA THR A 118 -25.70 -28.15 9.48
C THR A 118 -26.65 -27.30 10.34
N LYS A 119 -26.74 -26.00 10.07
CA LYS A 119 -27.65 -25.09 10.77
C LYS A 119 -29.12 -25.39 10.54
N LEU A 120 -29.49 -25.71 9.30
CA LEU A 120 -30.88 -25.93 8.87
C LEU A 120 -31.38 -27.35 9.20
N GLY A 121 -30.48 -28.32 9.30
CA GLY A 121 -30.82 -29.75 9.44
C GLY A 121 -31.30 -30.41 8.13
N SER A 122 -31.13 -29.75 6.99
CA SER A 122 -31.46 -30.26 5.64
C SER A 122 -30.47 -29.74 4.62
N ALA A 123 -30.37 -30.36 3.45
CA ALA A 123 -29.37 -30.06 2.44
C ALA A 123 -29.56 -28.65 1.83
N VAL A 124 -28.47 -27.87 1.83
CA VAL A 124 -28.32 -26.62 1.10
C VAL A 124 -27.33 -26.86 -0.06
N HIS A 125 -27.75 -26.52 -1.29
CA HIS A 125 -26.96 -26.81 -2.48
C HIS A 125 -26.01 -25.62 -2.80
N PRO A 126 -24.70 -25.85 -3.08
CA PRO A 126 -23.74 -24.78 -3.32
C PRO A 126 -24.04 -23.96 -4.59
N ASN A 127 -24.54 -24.59 -5.66
CA ASN A 127 -24.87 -23.89 -6.91
C ASN A 127 -26.30 -23.33 -6.91
N ASP A 128 -27.31 -24.14 -6.56
CA ASP A 128 -28.72 -23.77 -6.72
C ASP A 128 -29.19 -22.77 -5.65
N HIS A 129 -28.57 -22.79 -4.45
CA HIS A 129 -28.93 -21.92 -3.34
C HIS A 129 -27.89 -20.84 -3.09
N VAL A 130 -26.63 -21.21 -2.79
CA VAL A 130 -25.59 -20.24 -2.42
C VAL A 130 -25.17 -19.35 -3.58
N ASN A 131 -25.05 -19.95 -4.79
CA ASN A 131 -24.66 -19.25 -6.01
C ASN A 131 -25.84 -18.76 -6.87
N ALA A 132 -27.08 -18.88 -6.41
CA ALA A 132 -28.25 -18.45 -7.15
C ALA A 132 -28.11 -16.99 -7.62
N SER A 133 -28.51 -16.72 -8.88
CA SER A 133 -28.44 -15.40 -9.54
C SER A 133 -27.02 -14.85 -9.76
N GLN A 134 -25.98 -15.67 -9.66
CA GLN A 134 -24.58 -15.27 -9.69
C GLN A 134 -23.75 -16.09 -10.67
N SER A 135 -22.59 -15.56 -11.06
CA SER A 135 -21.51 -16.29 -11.74
C SER A 135 -20.19 -16.06 -11.01
N SER A 136 -19.24 -16.99 -11.12
CA SER A 136 -17.86 -16.74 -10.68
C SER A 136 -17.24 -15.54 -11.40
N ASN A 137 -17.65 -15.30 -12.64
CA ASN A 137 -17.08 -14.30 -13.52
C ASN A 137 -17.38 -12.85 -13.08
N ASP A 138 -18.47 -12.64 -12.34
CA ASP A 138 -18.80 -11.33 -11.77
C ASP A 138 -18.57 -11.29 -10.25
N VAL A 139 -18.86 -12.35 -9.50
CA VAL A 139 -18.73 -12.38 -8.03
C VAL A 139 -17.27 -12.35 -7.57
N PHE A 140 -16.41 -13.17 -8.16
CA PHE A 140 -15.02 -13.25 -7.72
C PHE A 140 -14.28 -11.91 -7.92
N PRO A 141 -14.30 -11.29 -9.11
CA PRO A 141 -13.69 -9.95 -9.25
C PRO A 141 -14.36 -8.91 -8.38
N THR A 142 -15.69 -8.94 -8.18
CA THR A 142 -16.35 -8.04 -7.21
C THR A 142 -15.75 -8.19 -5.83
N SER A 143 -15.42 -9.40 -5.38
CA SER A 143 -14.77 -9.61 -4.08
C SER A 143 -13.39 -8.97 -3.99
N VAL A 144 -12.61 -9.01 -5.09
CA VAL A 144 -11.32 -8.31 -5.16
C VAL A 144 -11.52 -6.80 -5.01
N HIS A 145 -12.44 -6.22 -5.77
CA HIS A 145 -12.75 -4.79 -5.69
C HIS A 145 -13.21 -4.37 -4.30
N VAL A 146 -14.11 -5.12 -3.66
CA VAL A 146 -14.60 -4.83 -2.29
C VAL A 146 -13.46 -4.94 -1.27
N ALA A 147 -12.64 -6.00 -1.34
CA ALA A 147 -11.52 -6.21 -0.43
C ALA A 147 -10.45 -5.11 -0.58
N VAL A 148 -10.08 -4.79 -1.82
CA VAL A 148 -9.11 -3.73 -2.12
C VAL A 148 -9.62 -2.36 -1.66
N THR A 149 -10.87 -2.02 -1.96
CA THR A 149 -11.51 -0.78 -1.49
C THR A 149 -11.45 -0.70 0.04
N GLY A 150 -11.83 -1.77 0.74
CA GLY A 150 -11.79 -1.83 2.20
C GLY A 150 -10.38 -1.64 2.76
N ALA A 151 -9.38 -2.32 2.20
CA ALA A 151 -8.00 -2.22 2.63
C ALA A 151 -7.40 -0.82 2.36
N LEU A 152 -7.76 -0.18 1.23
CA LEU A 152 -7.36 1.21 0.95
C LEU A 152 -7.94 2.19 1.96
N VAL A 153 -9.26 2.12 2.19
CA VAL A 153 -9.99 3.08 3.04
C VAL A 153 -9.69 2.89 4.52
N ASN A 154 -9.69 1.64 5.00
CA ASN A 154 -9.62 1.36 6.43
C ASN A 154 -8.19 1.16 6.95
N ASP A 155 -7.22 0.81 6.08
CA ASP A 155 -5.86 0.51 6.51
C ASP A 155 -4.81 1.47 5.96
N LEU A 156 -4.74 1.65 4.63
CA LEU A 156 -3.63 2.38 4.02
C LEU A 156 -3.78 3.89 4.16
N ILE A 157 -4.95 4.46 3.85
CA ILE A 157 -5.18 5.92 4.01
C ILE A 157 -4.90 6.36 5.45
N PRO A 158 -5.45 5.69 6.49
CA PRO A 158 -5.14 6.05 7.87
C PRO A 158 -3.66 5.88 8.25
N ALA A 159 -2.96 4.88 7.68
CA ALA A 159 -1.53 4.69 7.93
C ALA A 159 -0.69 5.82 7.33
N LEU A 160 -1.00 6.23 6.11
CA LEU A 160 -0.34 7.36 5.44
C LEU A 160 -0.64 8.69 6.15
N ASP A 161 -1.88 8.92 6.59
CA ASP A 161 -2.26 10.11 7.35
C ASP A 161 -1.47 10.19 8.66
N HIS A 162 -1.36 9.07 9.38
CA HIS A 162 -0.55 9.00 10.61
C HIS A 162 0.91 9.36 10.37
N LEU A 163 1.54 8.83 9.31
CA LEU A 163 2.92 9.20 8.95
C LEU A 163 3.03 10.68 8.55
N ALA A 164 2.09 11.19 7.76
CA ALA A 164 2.08 12.59 7.37
C ALA A 164 2.04 13.54 8.59
N ILE A 165 1.16 13.24 9.56
CA ILE A 165 1.06 14.00 10.82
C ILE A 165 2.38 13.96 11.59
N SER A 166 3.05 12.80 11.70
CA SER A 166 4.35 12.69 12.37
C SER A 166 5.43 13.50 11.67
N LEU A 167 5.47 13.49 10.35
CA LEU A 167 6.40 14.31 9.55
C LEU A 167 6.11 15.81 9.68
N GLU A 168 4.84 16.23 9.67
CA GLU A 168 4.40 17.62 9.87
C GLU A 168 4.79 18.14 11.25
N LYS A 169 4.69 17.33 12.30
CA LYS A 169 5.16 17.67 13.65
C LYS A 169 6.67 17.94 13.65
N LYS A 170 7.48 17.10 12.99
CA LYS A 170 8.93 17.29 12.86
C LYS A 170 9.26 18.51 12.00
N ALA A 171 8.52 18.75 10.92
CA ALA A 171 8.67 19.95 10.09
C ALA A 171 8.47 21.24 10.91
N LYS A 172 7.44 21.27 11.75
CA LYS A 172 7.18 22.40 12.65
C LYS A 172 8.26 22.54 13.73
N LEU A 173 8.67 21.42 14.36
CA LEU A 173 9.70 21.42 15.40
C LEU A 173 11.03 21.98 14.90
N TRP A 174 11.40 21.68 13.67
CA TRP A 174 12.68 22.02 13.06
C TRP A 174 12.60 23.15 12.03
N ALA A 175 11.59 24.01 12.12
CA ALA A 175 11.34 25.10 11.17
C ALA A 175 12.54 26.06 11.00
N THR A 176 13.36 26.22 12.05
CA THR A 176 14.57 27.08 12.04
C THR A 176 15.87 26.30 12.16
N ALA A 177 15.82 24.98 12.15
CA ALA A 177 17.00 24.12 12.27
C ALA A 177 17.73 24.05 10.92
N VAL A 178 18.71 24.90 10.74
CA VAL A 178 19.48 25.01 9.48
C VAL A 178 20.39 23.81 9.30
N LYS A 179 20.47 23.33 8.06
CA LYS A 179 21.40 22.31 7.57
C LYS A 179 21.92 22.66 6.17
N SER A 180 23.00 22.01 5.74
CA SER A 180 23.43 22.10 4.35
C SER A 180 22.38 21.42 3.43
N GLY A 181 21.90 22.14 2.42
CA GLY A 181 21.24 21.52 1.30
C GLY A 181 22.24 20.68 0.49
N ARG A 182 21.76 19.62 -0.16
CA ARG A 182 22.58 18.77 -1.03
C ARG A 182 21.87 18.50 -2.33
N THR A 183 22.59 18.75 -3.45
CA THR A 183 22.18 18.31 -4.79
C THR A 183 23.28 17.44 -5.35
N HIS A 184 22.95 16.31 -5.95
CA HIS A 184 23.95 15.30 -6.38
C HIS A 184 24.83 14.79 -5.21
N LEU A 185 24.36 14.84 -3.96
CA LEU A 185 25.11 14.64 -2.73
C LEU A 185 26.28 15.63 -2.49
N MET A 186 26.35 16.68 -3.31
CA MET A 186 27.33 17.76 -3.15
C MET A 186 26.73 18.91 -2.36
N ASP A 187 27.60 19.67 -1.67
CA ASP A 187 27.20 20.83 -0.86
C ASP A 187 26.45 21.87 -1.69
N ALA A 188 25.32 22.31 -1.19
CA ALA A 188 24.49 23.31 -1.79
C ALA A 188 24.13 24.41 -0.77
N THR A 189 23.27 25.35 -1.18
CA THR A 189 22.79 26.41 -0.28
C THR A 189 22.01 25.84 0.89
N PRO A 190 22.00 26.54 2.03
CA PRO A 190 21.29 26.09 3.22
C PRO A 190 19.79 25.88 3.01
N VAL A 191 19.25 24.90 3.73
CA VAL A 191 17.82 24.64 3.93
C VAL A 191 17.57 24.43 5.42
N THR A 192 16.32 24.34 5.85
CA THR A 192 16.02 23.86 7.20
C THR A 192 15.59 22.38 7.16
N LEU A 193 15.86 21.65 8.24
CA LEU A 193 15.27 20.33 8.46
C LEU A 193 13.74 20.40 8.37
N GLY A 194 13.14 21.49 8.85
CA GLY A 194 11.70 21.70 8.74
C GLY A 194 11.19 21.73 7.32
N GLN A 195 11.91 22.38 6.40
CA GLN A 195 11.57 22.40 4.96
C GLN A 195 11.67 21.00 4.33
N GLU A 196 12.71 20.25 4.68
CA GLU A 196 12.91 18.88 4.19
C GLU A 196 11.79 17.94 4.64
N PHE A 197 11.48 17.93 5.95
CA PHE A 197 10.40 17.12 6.52
C PHE A 197 9.01 17.55 6.04
N GLY A 198 8.80 18.85 5.80
CA GLY A 198 7.60 19.37 5.16
C GLY A 198 7.43 18.85 3.73
N GLY A 199 8.52 18.76 2.97
CA GLY A 199 8.54 18.13 1.66
C GLY A 199 8.16 16.65 1.69
N TYR A 200 8.67 15.88 2.68
CA TYR A 200 8.29 14.48 2.88
C TYR A 200 6.81 14.32 3.24
N ALA A 201 6.31 15.16 4.17
CA ALA A 201 4.90 15.17 4.52
C ALA A 201 4.02 15.44 3.29
N ARG A 202 4.39 16.40 2.45
CA ARG A 202 3.66 16.70 1.20
C ARG A 202 3.66 15.52 0.23
N GLN A 203 4.77 14.78 0.09
CA GLN A 203 4.82 13.56 -0.74
C GLN A 203 3.82 12.51 -0.26
N VAL A 204 3.72 12.30 1.07
CA VAL A 204 2.78 11.34 1.67
C VAL A 204 1.34 11.79 1.46
N ARG A 205 1.02 13.08 1.67
CA ARG A 205 -0.30 13.67 1.41
C ARG A 205 -0.73 13.48 -0.05
N LEU A 206 0.17 13.74 -0.99
CA LEU A 206 -0.08 13.47 -2.42
C LEU A 206 -0.31 11.98 -2.70
N GLY A 207 0.28 11.08 -1.91
CA GLY A 207 0.01 9.65 -1.96
C GLY A 207 -1.44 9.34 -1.62
N ILE A 208 -1.99 9.94 -0.55
CA ILE A 208 -3.40 9.82 -0.16
C ILE A 208 -4.31 10.34 -1.28
N GLU A 209 -4.05 11.56 -1.79
CA GLU A 209 -4.84 12.17 -2.87
C GLU A 209 -4.89 11.25 -4.12
N ARG A 210 -3.80 10.52 -4.45
CA ARG A 210 -3.79 9.55 -5.56
C ARG A 210 -4.69 8.36 -5.32
N ILE A 211 -4.70 7.82 -4.09
CA ILE A 211 -5.60 6.72 -3.72
C ILE A 211 -7.05 7.20 -3.82
N GLU A 212 -7.37 8.34 -3.22
CA GLU A 212 -8.72 8.91 -3.23
C GLU A 212 -9.22 9.18 -4.66
N SER A 213 -8.33 9.61 -5.55
CA SER A 213 -8.66 9.80 -6.98
C SER A 213 -8.95 8.48 -7.71
N ALA A 214 -8.26 7.38 -7.38
CA ALA A 214 -8.48 6.07 -7.99
C ALA A 214 -9.70 5.36 -7.39
N LEU A 215 -10.06 5.67 -6.14
CA LEU A 215 -11.05 4.95 -5.35
C LEU A 215 -12.41 4.77 -6.04
N PRO A 216 -13.02 5.76 -6.72
CA PRO A 216 -14.29 5.56 -7.42
C PRO A 216 -14.25 4.43 -8.47
N ARG A 217 -13.14 4.30 -9.20
CA ARG A 217 -12.97 3.27 -10.22
C ARG A 217 -12.64 1.88 -9.64
N VAL A 218 -11.99 1.86 -8.48
CA VAL A 218 -11.78 0.61 -7.71
C VAL A 218 -13.08 0.14 -7.07
N ALA A 219 -13.93 1.06 -6.61
CA ALA A 219 -15.19 0.75 -5.93
C ALA A 219 -16.33 0.37 -6.90
N GLU A 220 -16.14 0.56 -8.20
CA GLU A 220 -17.07 0.14 -9.25
C GLU A 220 -16.89 -1.36 -9.54
N VAL A 221 -17.96 -2.16 -9.34
CA VAL A 221 -17.87 -3.62 -9.34
C VAL A 221 -18.65 -4.27 -10.48
N PRO A 222 -18.16 -5.39 -11.04
CA PRO A 222 -18.78 -6.09 -12.16
C PRO A 222 -20.02 -6.93 -11.79
N LEU A 223 -20.42 -7.00 -10.51
CA LEU A 223 -21.57 -7.80 -10.08
C LEU A 223 -22.83 -7.41 -10.86
N GLY A 224 -23.47 -8.38 -11.47
CA GLY A 224 -24.62 -8.19 -12.35
C GLY A 224 -24.36 -8.58 -13.80
N GLY A 225 -23.09 -8.63 -14.23
CA GLY A 225 -22.76 -9.09 -15.59
C GLY A 225 -22.91 -10.59 -15.78
N THR A 226 -22.92 -11.36 -14.70
CA THR A 226 -22.96 -12.84 -14.69
C THR A 226 -21.89 -13.47 -15.58
N ALA A 227 -22.28 -14.30 -16.57
CA ALA A 227 -21.32 -15.08 -17.36
C ALA A 227 -20.42 -14.24 -18.28
N VAL A 228 -20.98 -13.25 -18.99
CA VAL A 228 -20.30 -12.50 -20.06
C VAL A 228 -20.67 -11.00 -20.12
N GLY A 229 -21.34 -10.47 -19.11
CA GLY A 229 -21.74 -9.06 -19.06
C GLY A 229 -23.23 -8.80 -19.36
N THR A 230 -24.00 -9.83 -19.76
CA THR A 230 -25.41 -9.68 -20.16
C THR A 230 -26.42 -9.84 -19.03
N GLY A 231 -25.98 -10.29 -17.85
CA GLY A 231 -26.87 -10.56 -16.70
C GLY A 231 -27.79 -11.78 -16.88
N ILE A 232 -27.40 -12.74 -17.72
CA ILE A 232 -28.20 -13.96 -17.97
C ILE A 232 -28.46 -14.72 -16.65
N ASN A 233 -29.69 -15.23 -16.48
CA ASN A 233 -30.16 -15.96 -15.29
C ASN A 233 -30.16 -15.16 -13.98
N MET A 234 -30.15 -13.83 -14.05
CA MET A 234 -30.22 -12.94 -12.91
C MET A 234 -31.49 -12.06 -12.98
N PRO A 235 -32.27 -11.91 -11.90
CA PRO A 235 -33.34 -10.93 -11.85
C PRO A 235 -32.82 -9.50 -11.97
N ALA A 236 -33.48 -8.62 -12.72
CA ALA A 236 -33.02 -7.27 -13.04
C ALA A 236 -32.70 -6.39 -11.80
N ALA A 237 -33.36 -6.62 -10.67
CA ALA A 237 -33.13 -5.86 -9.44
C ALA A 237 -32.04 -6.45 -8.54
N PHE A 238 -31.43 -7.60 -8.90
CA PHE A 238 -30.56 -8.36 -8.00
C PHE A 238 -29.25 -7.61 -7.69
N SER A 239 -28.49 -7.24 -8.73
CA SER A 239 -27.17 -6.62 -8.57
C SER A 239 -27.24 -5.34 -7.76
N GLN A 240 -28.12 -4.42 -8.12
CA GLN A 240 -28.29 -3.14 -7.43
C GLN A 240 -28.61 -3.33 -5.94
N LYS A 241 -29.51 -4.28 -5.59
CA LYS A 241 -29.85 -4.56 -4.20
C LYS A 241 -28.69 -5.18 -3.42
N VAL A 242 -28.00 -6.15 -4.02
CA VAL A 242 -26.82 -6.78 -3.38
C VAL A 242 -25.72 -5.76 -3.13
N ILE A 243 -25.38 -4.93 -4.12
CA ILE A 243 -24.36 -3.89 -4.01
C ILE A 243 -24.74 -2.87 -2.92
N ALA A 244 -26.01 -2.45 -2.86
CA ALA A 244 -26.49 -1.55 -1.81
C ALA A 244 -26.28 -2.14 -0.41
N ILE A 245 -26.63 -3.41 -0.20
CA ILE A 245 -26.41 -4.10 1.09
C ILE A 245 -24.92 -4.23 1.42
N VAL A 246 -24.07 -4.59 0.43
CA VAL A 246 -22.63 -4.69 0.63
C VAL A 246 -22.04 -3.32 1.00
N SER A 247 -22.42 -2.26 0.27
CA SER A 247 -21.99 -0.89 0.54
C SER A 247 -22.40 -0.43 1.96
N GLU A 248 -23.67 -0.59 2.31
CA GLU A 248 -24.20 -0.20 3.62
C GLU A 248 -23.53 -0.96 4.77
N THR A 249 -23.45 -2.30 4.67
CA THR A 249 -22.93 -3.14 5.76
C THR A 249 -21.41 -3.10 5.91
N SER A 250 -20.68 -2.69 4.87
CA SER A 250 -19.23 -2.49 4.92
C SER A 250 -18.82 -1.04 5.21
N GLY A 251 -19.71 -0.07 5.00
CA GLY A 251 -19.38 1.36 5.04
C GLY A 251 -18.51 1.81 3.87
N LEU A 252 -18.43 1.03 2.78
CA LEU A 252 -17.58 1.31 1.63
C LEU A 252 -18.41 1.89 0.47
N PRO A 253 -17.86 2.79 -0.36
CA PRO A 253 -18.56 3.44 -1.45
C PRO A 253 -18.69 2.55 -2.69
N ILE A 254 -19.14 1.31 -2.52
CA ILE A 254 -19.25 0.33 -3.62
C ILE A 254 -20.42 0.70 -4.54
N THR A 255 -20.16 0.68 -5.84
CA THR A 255 -21.13 1.00 -6.89
C THR A 255 -21.15 -0.07 -7.98
N GLU A 256 -22.28 -0.20 -8.68
CA GLU A 256 -22.40 -1.08 -9.83
C GLU A 256 -21.67 -0.48 -11.04
N ALA A 257 -20.99 -1.33 -11.82
CA ALA A 257 -20.33 -0.92 -13.06
C ALA A 257 -21.34 -0.30 -14.06
N LEU A 258 -20.92 0.79 -14.69
CA LEU A 258 -21.70 1.42 -15.77
C LEU A 258 -21.76 0.52 -17.01
N ASP A 259 -20.71 -0.28 -17.24
CA ASP A 259 -20.61 -1.25 -18.34
C ASP A 259 -20.00 -2.54 -17.83
N HIS A 260 -20.80 -3.61 -17.78
CA HIS A 260 -20.38 -4.92 -17.30
C HIS A 260 -19.40 -5.62 -18.25
N PHE A 261 -19.41 -5.28 -19.56
CA PHE A 261 -18.46 -5.84 -20.51
C PHE A 261 -17.06 -5.29 -20.28
N GLU A 262 -16.93 -3.97 -20.07
CA GLU A 262 -15.68 -3.35 -19.65
C GLU A 262 -15.21 -3.95 -18.32
N ALA A 263 -16.09 -3.95 -17.31
CA ALA A 263 -15.76 -4.37 -15.95
C ALA A 263 -15.36 -5.86 -15.84
N GLN A 264 -15.78 -6.73 -16.74
CA GLN A 264 -15.37 -8.14 -16.76
C GLN A 264 -14.19 -8.43 -17.69
N GLY A 265 -14.10 -7.74 -18.82
CA GLY A 265 -13.03 -7.91 -19.82
C GLY A 265 -11.74 -7.19 -19.46
N ALA A 266 -11.85 -6.01 -18.83
CA ALA A 266 -10.73 -5.21 -18.36
C ALA A 266 -10.60 -5.24 -16.81
N ARG A 267 -9.55 -4.61 -16.28
CA ARG A 267 -9.29 -4.44 -14.84
C ARG A 267 -8.57 -3.12 -14.56
N ASP A 268 -8.85 -2.12 -15.34
CA ASP A 268 -8.10 -0.86 -15.36
C ASP A 268 -8.13 -0.13 -14.02
N GLY A 269 -9.26 -0.16 -13.30
CA GLY A 269 -9.35 0.42 -11.96
C GLY A 269 -8.39 -0.22 -10.94
N LEU A 270 -8.18 -1.54 -11.02
CA LEU A 270 -7.22 -2.25 -10.17
C LEU A 270 -5.77 -1.94 -10.58
N VAL A 271 -5.49 -1.84 -11.88
CA VAL A 271 -4.16 -1.47 -12.42
C VAL A 271 -3.83 -0.02 -12.02
N GLU A 272 -4.78 0.90 -12.11
CA GLU A 272 -4.62 2.30 -11.68
C GLU A 272 -4.30 2.39 -10.20
N ALA A 273 -5.03 1.68 -9.34
CA ALA A 273 -4.75 1.63 -7.90
C ALA A 273 -3.33 1.12 -7.64
N SER A 274 -2.90 0.07 -8.34
CA SER A 274 -1.54 -0.45 -8.26
C SER A 274 -0.49 0.60 -8.63
N GLY A 275 -0.70 1.39 -9.68
CA GLY A 275 0.15 2.50 -10.06
C GLY A 275 0.26 3.58 -8.97
N ALA A 276 -0.83 3.85 -8.24
CA ALA A 276 -0.82 4.75 -7.08
C ALA A 276 0.03 4.16 -5.94
N LEU A 277 -0.13 2.86 -5.62
CA LEU A 277 0.66 2.16 -4.61
C LEU A 277 2.16 2.17 -4.96
N ARG A 278 2.52 1.93 -6.23
CA ARG A 278 3.91 2.05 -6.71
C ARG A 278 4.46 3.45 -6.47
N THR A 279 3.71 4.49 -6.76
CA THR A 279 4.16 5.88 -6.55
C THR A 279 4.42 6.15 -5.06
N ILE A 280 3.57 5.64 -4.16
CA ILE A 280 3.75 5.72 -2.70
C ILE A 280 5.02 4.98 -2.29
N ALA A 281 5.23 3.76 -2.79
CA ALA A 281 6.43 2.97 -2.51
C ALA A 281 7.72 3.70 -2.92
N VAL A 282 7.73 4.36 -4.08
CA VAL A 282 8.84 5.20 -4.55
C VAL A 282 9.08 6.37 -3.60
N SER A 283 8.02 7.06 -3.17
CA SER A 283 8.12 8.18 -2.22
C SER A 283 8.69 7.74 -0.87
N LEU A 284 8.18 6.66 -0.30
CA LEU A 284 8.66 6.12 0.98
C LEU A 284 10.11 5.64 0.89
N THR A 285 10.50 5.02 -0.23
CA THR A 285 11.90 4.61 -0.48
C THR A 285 12.84 5.81 -0.49
N LYS A 286 12.46 6.92 -1.15
CA LYS A 286 13.23 8.16 -1.16
C LYS A 286 13.36 8.75 0.23
N ILE A 287 12.26 8.86 0.97
CA ILE A 287 12.26 9.38 2.34
C ILE A 287 13.16 8.53 3.24
N CYS A 288 13.04 7.21 3.20
CA CYS A 288 13.87 6.31 3.99
C CYS A 288 15.36 6.39 3.65
N ASN A 289 15.71 6.57 2.38
CA ASN A 289 17.11 6.77 1.97
C ASN A 289 17.67 8.08 2.52
N ASP A 290 16.93 9.17 2.45
CA ASP A 290 17.37 10.46 3.02
C ASP A 290 17.56 10.37 4.55
N LEU A 291 16.62 9.73 5.26
CA LEU A 291 16.76 9.49 6.70
C LEU A 291 18.02 8.68 7.02
N ARG A 292 18.31 7.62 6.24
CA ARG A 292 19.52 6.82 6.40
C ARG A 292 20.79 7.62 6.12
N TRP A 293 20.79 8.49 5.11
CA TRP A 293 21.91 9.38 4.82
C TRP A 293 22.14 10.36 5.97
N MET A 294 21.12 11.08 6.40
CA MET A 294 21.23 12.06 7.50
C MET A 294 21.61 11.39 8.83
N GLY A 295 21.13 10.18 9.09
CA GLY A 295 21.46 9.39 10.29
C GLY A 295 22.74 8.57 10.18
N SER A 296 23.49 8.64 9.08
CA SER A 296 24.70 7.86 8.90
C SER A 296 25.83 8.25 9.84
N GLY A 297 26.59 7.29 10.31
CA GLY A 297 27.73 7.52 11.20
C GLY A 297 27.66 6.65 12.46
N PRO A 298 27.78 7.22 13.66
CA PRO A 298 27.70 8.66 14.06
C PRO A 298 28.96 9.49 13.79
N ASN A 299 30.13 8.89 13.74
CA ASN A 299 31.40 9.63 13.67
C ASN A 299 31.92 9.87 12.24
N THR A 300 31.75 8.89 11.35
CA THR A 300 32.31 8.89 10.00
C THR A 300 31.27 9.08 8.88
N GLY A 301 30.06 9.42 9.24
CA GLY A 301 28.96 9.77 8.33
C GLY A 301 28.43 11.17 8.56
N LEU A 302 27.24 11.48 8.04
CA LEU A 302 26.62 12.80 8.17
C LEU A 302 26.25 13.11 9.62
N GLY A 303 25.56 12.20 10.31
CA GLY A 303 25.18 12.35 11.72
C GLY A 303 24.37 13.60 12.02
N GLU A 304 23.56 14.08 11.07
CA GLU A 304 22.64 15.22 11.24
C GLU A 304 21.38 14.84 12.02
N LEU A 305 21.02 13.55 11.96
CA LEU A 305 19.92 12.94 12.72
C LEU A 305 20.43 11.78 13.56
N HIS A 306 19.81 11.58 14.72
CA HIS A 306 19.86 10.34 15.47
C HIS A 306 18.55 9.57 15.23
N ILE A 307 18.70 8.35 14.67
CA ILE A 307 17.58 7.41 14.46
C ILE A 307 17.49 6.54 15.71
N PRO A 308 16.26 6.27 16.25
CA PRO A 308 16.09 5.48 17.46
C PRO A 308 16.79 4.13 17.42
N ASP A 309 17.44 3.78 18.53
CA ASP A 309 18.12 2.50 18.74
C ASP A 309 17.07 1.41 19.07
N LEU A 310 16.74 0.56 18.11
CA LEU A 310 15.67 -0.44 18.28
C LEU A 310 16.18 -1.83 18.60
N GLN A 311 17.40 -2.17 18.14
CA GLN A 311 18.03 -3.48 18.37
C GLN A 311 19.53 -3.43 18.08
N PRO A 312 20.32 -4.37 18.61
CA PRO A 312 21.72 -4.52 18.22
C PRO A 312 21.85 -4.71 16.71
N GLY A 313 22.75 -3.95 16.09
CA GLY A 313 22.89 -3.91 14.62
C GLY A 313 23.96 -4.85 14.05
N SER A 314 24.75 -5.51 14.92
CA SER A 314 25.85 -6.37 14.48
C SER A 314 26.11 -7.50 15.46
N SER A 315 26.45 -8.69 14.92
CA SER A 315 26.85 -9.85 15.73
C SER A 315 28.31 -9.79 16.18
N ILE A 316 29.14 -8.92 15.59
CA ILE A 316 30.60 -8.85 15.84
C ILE A 316 31.10 -7.43 16.20
N MET A 317 30.26 -6.39 16.06
CA MET A 317 30.59 -4.99 16.40
C MET A 317 29.71 -4.53 17.55
N PRO A 318 30.18 -4.62 18.82
CA PRO A 318 29.38 -4.17 19.97
C PRO A 318 29.03 -2.69 19.87
N GLY A 319 27.77 -2.35 20.18
CA GLY A 319 27.28 -0.97 20.18
C GLY A 319 26.90 -0.41 18.79
N LYS A 320 27.06 -1.19 17.71
CA LYS A 320 26.59 -0.78 16.38
C LYS A 320 25.07 -0.91 16.29
N VAL A 321 24.39 0.16 15.90
CA VAL A 321 22.94 0.18 15.64
C VAL A 321 22.70 0.54 14.18
N ASN A 322 21.69 -0.06 13.56
CA ASN A 322 21.33 0.14 12.16
C ASN A 322 19.92 0.75 12.04
N PRO A 323 19.64 1.52 10.96
CA PRO A 323 18.33 2.11 10.70
C PRO A 323 17.34 1.06 10.14
N VAL A 324 17.03 0.03 10.94
CA VAL A 324 16.35 -1.20 10.49
C VAL A 324 14.95 -0.98 9.95
N ILE A 325 14.19 0.00 10.47
CA ILE A 325 12.83 0.29 9.95
C ILE A 325 12.92 0.95 8.56
N PRO A 326 13.71 1.99 8.32
CA PRO A 326 13.94 2.50 6.95
C PRO A 326 14.37 1.42 5.95
N GLU A 327 15.24 0.48 6.37
CA GLU A 327 15.66 -0.64 5.51
C GLU A 327 14.49 -1.58 5.17
N ALA A 328 13.67 -1.92 6.16
CA ALA A 328 12.47 -2.74 5.96
C ALA A 328 11.46 -2.07 5.00
N VAL A 329 11.22 -0.76 5.15
CA VAL A 329 10.34 0.01 4.25
C VAL A 329 10.87 0.01 2.80
N ILE A 330 12.18 0.13 2.60
CA ILE A 330 12.79 0.04 1.27
C ILE A 330 12.57 -1.34 0.64
N MET A 331 12.68 -2.43 1.42
CA MET A 331 12.38 -3.78 0.93
C MET A 331 10.90 -3.94 0.57
N VAL A 332 9.99 -3.38 1.37
CA VAL A 332 8.56 -3.31 1.04
C VAL A 332 8.34 -2.56 -0.28
N GLY A 333 9.03 -1.43 -0.46
CA GLY A 333 8.99 -0.67 -1.72
C GLY A 333 9.36 -1.52 -2.94
N ALA A 334 10.44 -2.30 -2.83
CA ALA A 334 10.86 -3.22 -3.90
C ALA A 334 9.79 -4.29 -4.21
N ARG A 335 9.17 -4.87 -3.16
CA ARG A 335 8.10 -5.87 -3.32
C ARG A 335 6.87 -5.28 -4.01
N VAL A 336 6.44 -4.09 -3.61
CA VAL A 336 5.28 -3.38 -4.20
C VAL A 336 5.51 -3.06 -5.68
N ILE A 337 6.73 -2.65 -6.05
CA ILE A 337 7.09 -2.42 -7.47
C ILE A 337 7.02 -3.73 -8.27
N GLY A 338 7.47 -4.84 -7.71
CA GLY A 338 7.34 -6.16 -8.34
C GLY A 338 5.89 -6.60 -8.51
N ASN A 339 5.05 -6.37 -7.49
CA ASN A 339 3.61 -6.63 -7.54
C ASN A 339 2.91 -5.77 -8.59
N ASP A 340 3.27 -4.49 -8.72
CA ASP A 340 2.71 -3.59 -9.74
C ASP A 340 2.99 -4.10 -11.17
N ALA A 341 4.20 -4.59 -11.42
CA ALA A 341 4.52 -5.21 -12.71
C ALA A 341 3.67 -6.47 -12.98
N THR A 342 3.45 -7.30 -11.95
CA THR A 342 2.56 -8.47 -12.02
C THR A 342 1.12 -8.06 -12.33
N ILE A 343 0.60 -7.04 -11.64
CA ILE A 343 -0.78 -6.55 -11.81
C ILE A 343 -0.98 -5.95 -13.19
N ALA A 344 -0.02 -5.14 -13.68
CA ALA A 344 -0.08 -4.55 -15.01
C ALA A 344 -0.10 -5.63 -16.10
N TRP A 345 0.75 -6.65 -15.98
CA TRP A 345 0.76 -7.79 -16.89
C TRP A 345 -0.56 -8.58 -16.84
N ALA A 346 -1.04 -8.89 -15.63
CA ALA A 346 -2.30 -9.60 -15.43
C ALA A 346 -3.50 -8.82 -16.00
N GLY A 347 -3.53 -7.48 -15.84
CA GLY A 347 -4.54 -6.60 -16.46
C GLY A 347 -4.52 -6.68 -17.98
N ALA A 348 -3.35 -6.76 -18.60
CA ALA A 348 -3.19 -6.82 -20.05
C ALA A 348 -3.59 -8.16 -20.68
N THR A 349 -3.84 -9.23 -19.90
CA THR A 349 -4.15 -10.56 -20.41
C THR A 349 -5.64 -10.84 -20.61
N GLY A 350 -6.51 -9.83 -20.46
CA GLY A 350 -7.95 -9.95 -20.77
C GLY A 350 -8.18 -10.38 -22.23
N ALA A 351 -9.15 -11.26 -22.44
CA ALA A 351 -9.54 -11.74 -23.77
C ALA A 351 -11.06 -11.69 -23.89
N PHE A 352 -11.56 -10.85 -24.78
CA PHE A 352 -12.99 -10.65 -24.99
C PHE A 352 -13.71 -10.28 -23.68
N GLU A 353 -14.69 -11.08 -23.27
CA GLU A 353 -15.62 -10.76 -22.18
C GLU A 353 -15.09 -11.11 -20.78
N LEU A 354 -13.83 -11.61 -20.64
CA LEU A 354 -13.28 -11.96 -19.34
C LEU A 354 -11.75 -11.81 -19.24
N ASN A 355 -11.28 -11.17 -18.21
CA ASN A 355 -9.90 -11.30 -17.77
C ASN A 355 -9.75 -12.57 -16.90
N VAL A 356 -8.74 -13.39 -17.19
CA VAL A 356 -8.50 -14.68 -16.53
C VAL A 356 -7.20 -14.74 -15.72
N ALA A 357 -6.76 -13.60 -15.18
CA ALA A 357 -5.62 -13.49 -14.25
C ALA A 357 -6.00 -12.78 -12.96
N ILE A 358 -7.28 -12.82 -12.57
CA ILE A 358 -7.85 -12.07 -11.45
C ILE A 358 -7.29 -12.54 -10.09
N PRO A 359 -7.10 -13.83 -9.81
CA PRO A 359 -6.61 -14.29 -8.51
C PRO A 359 -5.23 -13.72 -8.16
N VAL A 360 -4.26 -13.76 -9.06
CA VAL A 360 -2.92 -13.20 -8.82
C VAL A 360 -2.95 -11.68 -8.67
N MET A 361 -3.84 -11.00 -9.39
CA MET A 361 -4.01 -9.55 -9.28
C MET A 361 -4.56 -9.16 -7.91
N GLY A 362 -5.60 -9.85 -7.44
CA GLY A 362 -6.19 -9.62 -6.11
C GLY A 362 -5.18 -9.83 -4.98
N THR A 363 -4.47 -10.96 -5.01
CA THR A 363 -3.45 -11.28 -4.01
C THR A 363 -2.31 -10.25 -4.01
N ALA A 364 -1.77 -9.87 -5.19
CA ALA A 364 -0.68 -8.90 -5.28
C ALA A 364 -1.08 -7.50 -4.81
N LEU A 365 -2.32 -7.06 -5.08
CA LEU A 365 -2.86 -5.78 -4.59
C LEU A 365 -3.01 -5.78 -3.07
N LEU A 366 -3.69 -6.78 -2.51
CA LEU A 366 -3.93 -6.87 -1.08
C LEU A 366 -2.63 -7.03 -0.29
N GLU A 367 -1.67 -7.82 -0.80
CA GLU A 367 -0.32 -7.88 -0.22
C GLU A 367 0.34 -6.51 -0.21
N SER A 368 0.32 -5.78 -1.33
CA SER A 368 0.93 -4.46 -1.44
C SER A 368 0.32 -3.45 -0.46
N ILE A 369 -1.01 -3.43 -0.34
CA ILE A 369 -1.71 -2.54 0.60
C ILE A 369 -1.34 -2.89 2.04
N ARG A 370 -1.37 -4.16 2.41
CA ARG A 370 -1.02 -4.65 3.75
C ARG A 370 0.42 -4.31 4.12
N LEU A 371 1.37 -4.57 3.22
CA LEU A 371 2.79 -4.26 3.44
C LEU A 371 3.03 -2.76 3.60
N LEU A 372 2.44 -1.93 2.73
CA LEU A 372 2.55 -0.47 2.83
C LEU A 372 1.91 0.05 4.12
N SER A 373 0.70 -0.40 4.47
CA SER A 373 0.00 0.04 5.68
C SER A 373 0.83 -0.24 6.94
N ASN A 374 1.32 -1.46 7.08
CA ASN A 374 2.08 -1.87 8.25
C ASN A 374 3.44 -1.16 8.33
N SER A 375 4.18 -1.11 7.22
CA SER A 375 5.50 -0.47 7.20
C SER A 375 5.44 1.04 7.37
N THR A 376 4.39 1.68 6.87
CA THR A 376 4.16 3.14 7.05
C THR A 376 3.88 3.49 8.52
N ARG A 377 3.06 2.70 9.22
CA ARG A 377 2.84 2.88 10.68
C ARG A 377 4.13 2.68 11.46
N LEU A 378 4.88 1.62 11.16
CA LEU A 378 6.18 1.39 11.80
C LEU A 378 7.19 2.51 11.53
N LEU A 379 7.19 3.08 10.33
CA LEU A 379 8.06 4.22 10.00
C LEU A 379 7.70 5.46 10.85
N ALA A 380 6.42 5.74 11.03
CA ALA A 380 5.97 6.82 11.92
C ALA A 380 6.38 6.55 13.36
N ASP A 381 5.92 5.43 13.93
CA ASP A 381 6.01 5.14 15.37
C ASP A 381 7.44 4.83 15.83
N LYS A 382 8.20 4.07 15.02
CA LYS A 382 9.51 3.54 15.41
C LYS A 382 10.70 4.30 14.82
N THR A 383 10.43 5.25 13.92
CA THR A 383 11.50 6.08 13.34
C THR A 383 11.18 7.56 13.51
N VAL A 384 10.17 8.08 12.78
CA VAL A 384 9.94 9.54 12.68
C VAL A 384 9.65 10.17 14.04
N ASP A 385 8.78 9.60 14.85
CA ASP A 385 8.42 10.18 16.15
C ASP A 385 9.60 10.24 17.11
N GLY A 386 10.51 9.27 17.05
CA GLY A 386 11.71 9.22 17.90
C GLY A 386 12.96 9.88 17.31
N LEU A 387 12.90 10.49 16.09
CA LEU A 387 14.06 11.17 15.52
C LEU A 387 14.49 12.38 16.37
N GLU A 388 15.80 12.51 16.55
CA GLU A 388 16.44 13.68 17.17
C GLU A 388 17.40 14.34 16.17
N ALA A 389 17.45 15.67 16.17
CA ALA A 389 18.33 16.43 15.29
C ALA A 389 19.63 16.82 16.02
N ASN A 390 20.77 16.55 15.39
CA ASN A 390 22.06 17.11 15.82
C ASN A 390 22.22 18.52 15.23
N LEU A 391 21.62 19.49 15.91
CA LEU A 391 21.55 20.88 15.44
C LEU A 391 22.93 21.53 15.26
N GLU A 392 23.89 21.24 16.15
CA GLU A 392 25.25 21.77 16.05
C GLU A 392 25.96 21.27 14.81
N ARG A 393 25.86 19.95 14.54
CA ARG A 393 26.50 19.33 13.37
C ARG A 393 25.84 19.79 12.07
N ALA A 394 24.52 19.85 12.03
CA ALA A 394 23.77 20.34 10.88
C ALA A 394 24.15 21.80 10.54
N LYS A 395 24.21 22.67 11.54
CA LYS A 395 24.63 24.07 11.39
C LYS A 395 26.08 24.19 10.93
N LYS A 396 26.98 23.42 11.56
CA LYS A 396 28.41 23.40 11.17
C LYS A 396 28.59 23.04 9.69
N PHE A 397 27.85 22.04 9.18
CA PHE A 397 27.90 21.70 7.75
C PHE A 397 27.32 22.79 6.86
N ALA A 398 26.22 23.43 7.27
CA ALA A 398 25.66 24.55 6.52
C ALA A 398 26.65 25.71 6.39
N GLU A 399 27.34 26.09 7.49
CA GLU A 399 28.35 27.17 7.53
C GLU A 399 29.65 26.81 6.79
N ALA A 400 29.97 25.52 6.69
CA ALA A 400 31.16 25.04 5.98
C ALA A 400 30.96 24.90 4.46
N SER A 401 29.72 24.93 3.98
CA SER A 401 29.44 24.80 2.56
C SER A 401 30.00 25.98 1.76
N PRO A 402 30.82 25.77 0.71
CA PRO A 402 31.31 26.87 -0.12
C PRO A 402 30.15 27.59 -0.86
N SER A 403 28.98 26.98 -0.95
CA SER A 403 27.81 27.54 -1.62
C SER A 403 27.16 28.69 -0.86
N ILE A 404 27.50 28.91 0.43
CA ILE A 404 27.03 30.10 1.20
C ILE A 404 27.62 31.41 0.70
N VAL A 405 28.60 31.38 -0.19
CA VAL A 405 29.10 32.54 -0.92
C VAL A 405 28.02 33.20 -1.81
N THR A 406 26.96 32.50 -2.15
CA THR A 406 25.97 32.91 -3.14
C THR A 406 25.36 34.29 -2.90
N PRO A 407 24.95 34.72 -1.69
CA PRO A 407 24.46 36.07 -1.46
C PRO A 407 25.50 37.16 -1.70
N LEU A 408 26.79 36.86 -1.56
CA LEU A 408 27.88 37.82 -1.82
C LEU A 408 27.97 38.20 -3.30
N ASN A 409 27.37 37.41 -4.22
CA ASN A 409 27.27 37.76 -5.64
C ASN A 409 26.68 39.17 -5.86
N LYS A 410 25.73 39.58 -5.01
CA LYS A 410 25.07 40.89 -5.07
C LYS A 410 25.99 42.04 -4.64
N ILE A 411 27.08 41.73 -3.90
CA ILE A 411 28.00 42.70 -3.29
C ILE A 411 29.30 42.80 -4.07
N ILE A 412 29.97 41.66 -4.30
CA ILE A 412 31.31 41.62 -4.92
C ILE A 412 31.27 41.06 -6.37
N GLY A 413 30.11 40.68 -6.90
CA GLY A 413 29.94 40.07 -8.22
C GLY A 413 30.25 38.57 -8.24
N TYR A 414 29.74 37.91 -9.31
CA TYR A 414 29.78 36.46 -9.46
C TYR A 414 31.22 35.90 -9.54
N GLU A 415 32.10 36.54 -10.36
CA GLU A 415 33.48 36.06 -10.54
C GLU A 415 34.32 36.16 -9.27
N ALA A 416 34.16 37.24 -8.52
CA ALA A 416 34.83 37.43 -7.22
C ALA A 416 34.33 36.40 -6.19
N ALA A 417 33.03 36.20 -6.12
CA ALA A 417 32.44 35.20 -5.24
C ALA A 417 32.90 33.75 -5.62
N ALA A 418 32.97 33.42 -6.92
CA ALA A 418 33.52 32.15 -7.39
C ALA A 418 35.01 31.96 -6.99
N LYS A 419 35.80 33.05 -7.00
CA LYS A 419 37.19 33.03 -6.51
C LYS A 419 37.27 32.77 -5.02
N VAL A 420 36.39 33.41 -4.23
CA VAL A 420 36.28 33.16 -2.79
C VAL A 420 35.95 31.71 -2.49
N ALA A 421 34.92 31.14 -3.14
CA ALA A 421 34.53 29.74 -2.95
C ALA A 421 35.66 28.77 -3.28
N LYS A 422 36.36 28.96 -4.40
CA LYS A 422 37.51 28.13 -4.79
C LYS A 422 38.66 28.24 -3.79
N TYR A 423 38.94 29.45 -3.32
CA TYR A 423 40.00 29.68 -2.35
C TYR A 423 39.66 29.05 -0.99
N SER A 424 38.43 29.22 -0.53
CA SER A 424 37.92 28.58 0.71
C SER A 424 38.16 27.06 0.68
N VAL A 425 37.81 26.39 -0.41
CA VAL A 425 37.99 24.93 -0.56
C VAL A 425 39.46 24.55 -0.63
N ALA A 426 40.27 25.29 -1.39
CA ALA A 426 41.69 24.98 -1.60
C ALA A 426 42.52 25.10 -0.33
N GLU A 427 42.21 26.11 0.48
CA GLU A 427 42.98 26.43 1.73
C GLU A 427 42.32 25.85 2.98
N GLY A 428 41.15 25.18 2.87
CA GLY A 428 40.40 24.65 4.00
C GLY A 428 39.86 25.73 4.96
N LEU A 429 39.58 26.91 4.43
CA LEU A 429 39.05 28.08 5.16
C LEU A 429 37.53 28.14 5.07
N THR A 430 36.88 28.77 6.02
CA THR A 430 35.49 29.20 5.89
C THR A 430 35.34 30.27 4.79
N VAL A 431 34.15 30.46 4.26
CA VAL A 431 33.88 31.53 3.27
C VAL A 431 34.24 32.90 3.85
N ARG A 432 33.93 33.14 5.14
CA ARG A 432 34.31 34.39 5.85
C ARG A 432 35.83 34.61 5.86
N GLU A 433 36.59 33.60 6.29
CA GLU A 433 38.05 33.68 6.33
C GLU A 433 38.64 33.89 4.95
N ALA A 434 38.08 33.22 3.92
CA ALA A 434 38.51 33.40 2.51
C ALA A 434 38.24 34.82 1.99
N VAL A 435 37.11 35.47 2.34
CA VAL A 435 36.79 36.83 1.96
C VAL A 435 37.82 37.79 2.58
N ILE A 436 38.14 37.63 3.88
CA ILE A 436 39.12 38.42 4.61
C ILE A 436 40.53 38.19 4.02
N ALA A 437 40.97 36.95 3.86
CA ALA A 437 42.29 36.60 3.35
C ALA A 437 42.53 37.11 1.91
N LEU A 438 41.49 37.17 1.08
CA LEU A 438 41.57 37.73 -0.26
C LEU A 438 41.49 39.26 -0.28
N GLY A 439 41.42 39.95 0.91
CA GLY A 439 41.50 41.40 1.08
C GLY A 439 40.23 42.17 0.70
N PHE A 440 39.06 41.52 0.52
CA PHE A 440 37.82 42.20 0.12
C PHE A 440 37.33 43.17 1.20
N VAL A 441 37.55 42.83 2.50
CA VAL A 441 37.21 43.73 3.63
C VAL A 441 38.19 44.89 3.70
N GLU A 442 39.49 44.60 3.57
CA GLU A 442 40.55 45.61 3.62
C GLU A 442 40.41 46.68 2.53
N ARG A 443 40.03 46.26 1.30
CA ARG A 443 39.79 47.17 0.18
C ARG A 443 38.43 47.90 0.23
N GLY A 444 37.60 47.63 1.25
CA GLY A 444 36.29 48.23 1.42
C GLY A 444 35.23 47.73 0.41
N GLU A 445 35.47 46.62 -0.30
CA GLU A 445 34.54 46.06 -1.26
C GLU A 445 33.35 45.35 -0.55
N VAL A 446 33.53 44.94 0.71
CA VAL A 446 32.49 44.43 1.60
C VAL A 446 32.80 44.85 3.03
N THR A 447 31.79 45.30 3.76
CA THR A 447 31.93 45.59 5.18
C THR A 447 31.70 44.33 6.03
N GLU A 448 32.22 44.30 7.26
CA GLU A 448 31.98 43.17 8.18
C GLU A 448 30.48 42.96 8.43
N GLN A 449 29.70 44.03 8.56
CA GLN A 449 28.26 43.97 8.74
C GLN A 449 27.53 43.38 7.51
N GLN A 450 27.98 43.76 6.31
CA GLN A 450 27.45 43.13 5.06
C GLN A 450 27.84 41.66 4.98
N LEU A 451 29.04 41.30 5.42
CA LEU A 451 29.50 39.92 5.45
C LEU A 451 28.71 39.09 6.45
N ASP A 452 28.46 39.62 7.67
CA ASP A 452 27.61 38.96 8.65
C ASP A 452 26.20 38.69 8.13
N THR A 453 25.60 39.71 7.51
CA THR A 453 24.26 39.58 6.91
C THR A 453 24.23 38.61 5.76
N ALA A 454 25.23 38.67 4.87
CA ALA A 454 25.28 37.82 3.68
C ALA A 454 25.58 36.36 4.02
N LEU A 455 26.27 36.07 5.12
CA LEU A 455 26.61 34.72 5.57
C LEU A 455 25.68 34.16 6.67
N ASP A 456 24.60 34.87 7.01
CA ASP A 456 23.55 34.31 7.87
C ASP A 456 22.83 33.17 7.15
N VAL A 457 23.18 31.93 7.50
CA VAL A 457 22.69 30.72 6.85
C VAL A 457 21.16 30.52 6.99
N LEU A 458 20.55 31.09 8.05
CA LEU A 458 19.09 31.00 8.21
C LEU A 458 18.38 31.93 7.23
N SER A 459 18.90 33.12 6.99
CA SER A 459 18.33 34.06 6.03
C SER A 459 18.32 33.52 4.59
N MET A 460 19.27 32.63 4.28
CA MET A 460 19.36 31.99 2.94
C MET A 460 18.27 30.95 2.66
N THR A 461 17.50 30.55 3.68
CA THR A 461 16.45 29.51 3.54
C THR A 461 15.12 30.04 3.04
N HIS A 462 15.02 31.35 2.78
CA HIS A 462 13.82 32.03 2.29
C HIS A 462 14.17 32.95 1.10
N PRO A 463 13.20 33.28 0.24
CA PRO A 463 13.38 34.28 -0.82
C PRO A 463 13.78 35.64 -0.22
N SER A 464 14.77 36.34 -0.88
CA SER A 464 15.34 37.62 -0.44
C SER A 464 15.37 38.66 -1.58
#